data_3f58c450d6a3e46a6f45fe1aaca680af
#
_entry.id   3f58c450d6a3e46a6f45fe1aaca680af
#
_cell.length_a   1.000
_cell.length_b   1.000
_cell.length_c   1.000
_cell.angle_alpha   90.00
_cell.angle_beta   90.00
_cell.angle_gamma   90.00
#
_symmetry.space_group_name_H-M   'P 1'
#
loop_
_entity.id
_entity.type
_entity.pdbx_description
1 polymer ?
#
loop_
_entity_poly.entity_id
_entity_poly.type
_entity_poly.pdbx_seq_one_letter_code
_entity_poly.pdbx_strand_id
1 'polypeptide(L)'
;DQAAIVAYLRENNLPYRLDPASSAILMPRDQVYETRLSLAQEGLPKGGSKGFELFDDSSMGLSEFQQRIAYVRAVEGELERTIAQMDVVDSARVSVVIPEQRLFLEQQKPSTASVLLRLRPGATLGQNQVKSIIHLVSHSVDGLQPEDVTVVDTSGRILSDMIADSMILYPPDGSSSVPSVQRELERQ
;
A
#
# COMPACT_ATOMS: atom_id res chain seq x y z
N ASP A 1 -10.90 13.39 -11.33
CA ASP A 1 -10.06 13.27 -12.55
C ASP A 1 -10.78 13.62 -13.84
N GLN A 2 -12.07 13.30 -13.98
CA GLN A 2 -12.85 13.66 -15.19
C GLN A 2 -12.85 15.18 -15.44
N ALA A 3 -13.01 15.99 -14.41
CA ALA A 3 -13.00 17.45 -14.52
C ALA A 3 -11.66 17.98 -15.04
N ALA A 4 -10.53 17.40 -14.57
CA ALA A 4 -9.18 17.78 -15.02
C ALA A 4 -8.96 17.39 -16.49
N ILE A 5 -9.42 16.22 -16.92
CA ILE A 5 -9.36 15.79 -18.31
C ILE A 5 -10.22 16.71 -19.20
N VAL A 6 -11.42 17.05 -18.77
CA VAL A 6 -12.31 17.98 -19.51
C VAL A 6 -11.71 19.38 -19.59
N ALA A 7 -11.09 19.88 -18.53
CA ALA A 7 -10.38 21.16 -18.54
C ALA A 7 -9.24 21.15 -19.58
N TYR A 8 -8.42 20.11 -19.57
CA TYR A 8 -7.34 19.91 -20.54
C TYR A 8 -7.86 19.89 -21.98
N LEU A 9 -8.94 19.13 -22.25
CA LEU A 9 -9.52 19.04 -23.60
C LEU A 9 -10.07 20.39 -24.10
N ARG A 10 -10.65 21.20 -23.19
CA ARG A 10 -11.12 22.56 -23.49
C ARG A 10 -9.97 23.52 -23.82
N GLU A 11 -8.93 23.49 -23.00
CA GLU A 11 -7.76 24.36 -23.14
C GLU A 11 -7.04 24.10 -24.47
N ASN A 12 -7.00 22.85 -24.89
CA ASN A 12 -6.38 22.44 -26.16
C ASN A 12 -7.35 22.42 -27.36
N ASN A 13 -8.60 22.93 -27.19
CA ASN A 13 -9.64 22.96 -28.22
C ASN A 13 -9.91 21.60 -28.89
N LEU A 14 -9.77 20.51 -28.13
CA LEU A 14 -10.03 19.16 -28.62
C LEU A 14 -11.54 18.84 -28.54
N PRO A 15 -12.12 18.26 -29.62
CA PRO A 15 -13.56 17.95 -29.65
C PRO A 15 -13.85 16.76 -28.72
N TYR A 16 -14.78 16.94 -27.80
CA TYR A 16 -15.24 15.87 -26.91
C TYR A 16 -16.75 15.94 -26.67
N ARG A 17 -17.33 14.83 -26.23
CA ARG A 17 -18.72 14.72 -25.76
C ARG A 17 -18.72 13.95 -24.44
N LEU A 18 -19.52 14.40 -23.49
CA LEU A 18 -19.77 13.67 -22.26
C LEU A 18 -20.98 12.75 -22.46
N ASP A 19 -20.85 11.50 -22.13
CA ASP A 19 -21.96 10.55 -22.08
C ASP A 19 -22.62 10.66 -20.69
N PRO A 20 -23.88 11.10 -20.60
CA PRO A 20 -24.57 11.28 -19.32
C PRO A 20 -24.88 9.94 -18.62
N ALA A 21 -24.92 8.82 -19.34
CA ALA A 21 -25.27 7.53 -18.78
C ALA A 21 -24.06 6.81 -18.15
N SER A 22 -22.87 6.95 -18.74
CA SER A 22 -21.66 6.24 -18.30
C SER A 22 -20.58 7.15 -17.70
N SER A 23 -20.82 8.48 -17.70
CA SER A 23 -19.79 9.47 -17.35
C SER A 23 -18.51 9.36 -18.20
N ALA A 24 -18.57 8.71 -19.34
CA ALA A 24 -17.44 8.55 -20.24
C ALA A 24 -17.21 9.81 -21.08
N ILE A 25 -15.95 10.10 -21.37
CA ILE A 25 -15.56 11.16 -22.32
C ILE A 25 -15.37 10.51 -23.68
N LEU A 26 -16.21 10.90 -24.64
CA LEU A 26 -16.17 10.44 -26.02
C LEU A 26 -15.45 11.46 -26.88
N MET A 27 -14.61 11.00 -27.80
CA MET A 27 -13.91 11.85 -28.75
C MET A 27 -13.70 11.12 -30.08
N PRO A 28 -13.37 11.83 -31.18
CA PRO A 28 -13.09 11.21 -32.46
C PRO A 28 -11.97 10.17 -32.36
N ARG A 29 -12.16 9.02 -33.02
CA ARG A 29 -11.32 7.84 -32.89
C ARG A 29 -9.86 8.08 -33.33
N ASP A 30 -9.67 8.92 -34.30
CA ASP A 30 -8.37 9.34 -34.85
C ASP A 30 -7.52 10.15 -33.83
N GLN A 31 -8.16 10.86 -32.89
CA GLN A 31 -7.49 11.73 -31.95
C GLN A 31 -7.29 11.07 -30.57
N VAL A 32 -7.93 9.91 -30.32
CA VAL A 32 -7.89 9.23 -29.00
C VAL A 32 -6.47 8.90 -28.58
N TYR A 33 -5.66 8.37 -29.48
CA TYR A 33 -4.31 7.91 -29.14
C TYR A 33 -3.39 9.08 -28.74
N GLU A 34 -3.34 10.12 -29.57
CA GLU A 34 -2.51 11.32 -29.29
C GLU A 34 -2.96 12.02 -28.01
N THR A 35 -4.27 12.16 -27.83
CA THR A 35 -4.82 12.79 -26.64
C THR A 35 -4.47 12.01 -25.37
N ARG A 36 -4.53 10.67 -25.40
CA ARG A 36 -4.12 9.83 -24.28
C ARG A 36 -2.64 9.98 -23.95
N LEU A 37 -1.79 10.07 -24.96
CA LEU A 37 -0.35 10.27 -24.76
C LEU A 37 -0.07 11.65 -24.13
N SER A 38 -0.74 12.69 -24.59
CA SER A 38 -0.61 14.04 -24.06
C SER A 38 -1.15 14.14 -22.63
N LEU A 39 -2.30 13.52 -22.33
CA LEU A 39 -2.83 13.43 -20.96
C LEU A 39 -1.88 12.69 -20.03
N ALA A 40 -1.23 11.62 -20.50
CA ALA A 40 -0.25 10.88 -19.72
C ALA A 40 1.01 11.71 -19.41
N GLN A 41 1.44 12.57 -20.33
CA GLN A 41 2.54 13.53 -20.10
C GLN A 41 2.19 14.57 -19.04
N GLU A 42 0.92 14.99 -18.97
CA GLU A 42 0.40 15.87 -17.92
C GLU A 42 0.03 15.14 -16.62
N GLY A 43 0.31 13.83 -16.55
CA GLY A 43 -0.02 13.00 -15.38
C GLY A 43 -1.52 12.79 -15.17
N LEU A 44 -2.33 12.84 -16.24
CA LEU A 44 -3.77 12.61 -16.19
C LEU A 44 -4.14 11.26 -16.84
N PRO A 45 -5.10 10.50 -16.26
CA PRO A 45 -5.75 10.74 -14.96
C PRO A 45 -4.76 10.57 -13.82
N LYS A 46 -4.89 11.37 -12.77
CA LYS A 46 -4.11 11.19 -11.55
C LYS A 46 -4.55 9.89 -10.88
N GLY A 47 -4.06 8.80 -11.39
CA GLY A 47 -4.30 7.45 -10.86
C GLY A 47 -3.48 7.23 -9.60
N GLY A 48 -3.90 7.84 -8.50
CA GLY A 48 -3.35 7.60 -7.18
C GLY A 48 -4.38 6.92 -6.30
N SER A 49 -3.92 6.15 -5.33
CA SER A 49 -4.75 5.71 -4.21
C SER A 49 -5.35 6.93 -3.53
N LYS A 50 -6.63 6.89 -3.23
CA LYS A 50 -7.28 7.96 -2.48
C LYS A 50 -6.81 7.87 -1.02
N GLY A 51 -6.25 8.95 -0.52
CA GLY A 51 -5.78 9.08 0.85
C GLY A 51 -6.67 10.02 1.67
N PHE A 52 -6.04 10.92 2.40
CA PHE A 52 -6.75 11.88 3.27
C PHE A 52 -7.67 12.85 2.53
N GLU A 53 -7.56 12.98 1.20
CA GLU A 53 -8.49 13.78 0.37
C GLU A 53 -9.94 13.31 0.47
N LEU A 54 -10.20 12.09 0.96
CA LEU A 54 -11.55 11.61 1.25
C LEU A 54 -12.27 12.45 2.31
N PHE A 55 -11.51 13.17 3.16
CA PHE A 55 -12.07 14.04 4.20
C PHE A 55 -12.31 15.48 3.73
N ASP A 56 -11.68 15.89 2.62
CA ASP A 56 -11.86 17.23 2.06
C ASP A 56 -13.24 17.40 1.41
N ASP A 57 -13.85 16.31 0.91
CA ASP A 57 -15.23 16.28 0.46
C ASP A 57 -16.18 16.15 1.66
N SER A 58 -16.28 17.23 2.45
CA SER A 58 -17.11 17.34 3.65
C SER A 58 -18.59 17.24 3.30
N SER A 59 -19.10 16.04 3.15
CA SER A 59 -20.54 15.81 3.26
C SER A 59 -20.90 15.83 4.74
N MET A 60 -21.47 16.93 5.20
CA MET A 60 -22.15 17.02 6.50
C MET A 60 -23.15 15.86 6.59
N GLY A 61 -22.90 14.90 7.48
CA GLY A 61 -23.84 13.82 7.77
C GLY A 61 -23.35 12.38 7.51
N LEU A 62 -22.05 12.17 7.30
CA LEU A 62 -21.51 10.81 7.30
C LEU A 62 -21.75 10.14 8.65
N SER A 63 -22.31 8.91 8.66
CA SER A 63 -22.41 8.12 9.88
C SER A 63 -20.98 7.79 10.40
N GLU A 64 -20.85 7.54 11.71
CA GLU A 64 -19.58 7.14 12.35
C GLU A 64 -18.92 5.97 11.61
N PHE A 65 -19.71 5.04 11.12
CA PHE A 65 -19.25 3.93 10.31
C PHE A 65 -18.61 4.36 8.98
N GLN A 66 -19.25 5.31 8.28
CA GLN A 66 -18.71 5.84 7.02
C GLN A 66 -17.43 6.63 7.24
N GLN A 67 -17.34 7.42 8.32
CA GLN A 67 -16.13 8.14 8.70
C GLN A 67 -14.98 7.16 8.98
N ARG A 68 -15.23 6.06 9.68
CA ARG A 68 -14.24 5.04 9.96
C ARG A 68 -13.73 4.38 8.66
N ILE A 69 -14.63 4.01 7.74
CA ILE A 69 -14.24 3.45 6.43
C ILE A 69 -13.41 4.45 5.64
N ALA A 70 -13.82 5.74 5.62
CA ALA A 70 -13.09 6.78 4.93
C ALA A 70 -11.68 6.97 5.54
N TYR A 71 -11.56 6.94 6.87
CA TYR A 71 -10.26 7.01 7.55
C TYR A 71 -9.34 5.85 7.15
N VAL A 72 -9.82 4.60 7.24
CA VAL A 72 -9.01 3.43 6.86
C VAL A 72 -8.53 3.54 5.41
N ARG A 73 -9.43 3.88 4.48
CA ARG A 73 -9.05 4.07 3.06
C ARG A 73 -8.05 5.20 2.85
N ALA A 74 -8.15 6.28 3.63
CA ALA A 74 -7.20 7.38 3.56
C ALA A 74 -5.81 6.91 4.01
N VAL A 75 -5.72 6.18 5.13
CA VAL A 75 -4.45 5.64 5.64
C VAL A 75 -3.85 4.63 4.65
N GLU A 76 -4.65 3.71 4.13
CA GLU A 76 -4.21 2.76 3.09
C GLU A 76 -3.63 3.51 1.89
N GLY A 77 -4.33 4.52 1.38
CA GLY A 77 -3.88 5.30 0.23
C GLY A 77 -2.59 6.09 0.47
N GLU A 78 -2.39 6.65 1.67
CA GLU A 78 -1.14 7.35 2.02
C GLU A 78 0.04 6.36 2.15
N LEU A 79 -0.21 5.19 2.75
CA LEU A 79 0.80 4.14 2.84
C LEU A 79 1.20 3.62 1.46
N GLU A 80 0.25 3.37 0.57
CA GLU A 80 0.50 2.97 -0.81
C GLU A 80 1.38 3.98 -1.54
N ARG A 81 1.07 5.29 -1.43
CA ARG A 81 1.86 6.36 -2.04
C ARG A 81 3.27 6.44 -1.46
N THR A 82 3.40 6.33 -0.15
CA THR A 82 4.71 6.40 0.52
C THR A 82 5.59 5.22 0.14
N ILE A 83 5.04 4.00 0.11
CA ILE A 83 5.78 2.80 -0.29
C ILE A 83 6.17 2.85 -1.78
N ALA A 84 5.28 3.37 -2.64
CA ALA A 84 5.56 3.52 -4.07
C ALA A 84 6.67 4.55 -4.38
N GLN A 85 7.08 5.40 -3.41
CA GLN A 85 8.24 6.30 -3.57
C GLN A 85 9.59 5.57 -3.47
N MET A 86 9.61 4.31 -3.02
CA MET A 86 10.85 3.53 -2.99
C MET A 86 11.29 3.18 -4.42
N ASP A 87 12.57 3.41 -4.74
CA ASP A 87 13.11 3.24 -6.10
C ASP A 87 12.86 1.86 -6.71
N VAL A 88 12.81 0.82 -5.91
CA VAL A 88 12.63 -0.57 -6.36
C VAL A 88 11.15 -0.96 -6.53
N VAL A 89 10.22 -0.14 -6.03
CA VAL A 89 8.78 -0.39 -6.07
C VAL A 89 8.15 0.32 -7.27
N ASP A 90 7.40 -0.41 -8.08
CA ASP A 90 6.59 0.13 -9.17
C ASP A 90 5.22 0.57 -8.66
N SER A 91 4.58 -0.28 -7.86
CA SER A 91 3.33 0.03 -7.18
C SER A 91 3.17 -0.79 -5.91
N ALA A 92 2.40 -0.26 -4.98
CA ALA A 92 2.05 -0.92 -3.73
C ALA A 92 0.54 -0.91 -3.54
N ARG A 93 0.01 -1.95 -2.91
CA ARG A 93 -1.35 -1.98 -2.40
C ARG A 93 -1.31 -2.39 -0.93
N VAL A 94 -1.96 -1.60 -0.09
CA VAL A 94 -2.04 -1.84 1.34
C VAL A 94 -3.51 -2.13 1.70
N SER A 95 -3.74 -3.14 2.51
CA SER A 95 -5.04 -3.44 3.08
C SER A 95 -4.89 -3.58 4.59
N VAL A 96 -5.71 -2.83 5.33
CA VAL A 96 -5.67 -2.76 6.79
C VAL A 96 -6.99 -3.22 7.37
N VAL A 97 -6.93 -4.10 8.37
CA VAL A 97 -8.10 -4.55 9.12
C VAL A 97 -7.97 -4.06 10.56
N ILE A 98 -8.83 -3.13 10.96
CA ILE A 98 -8.93 -2.63 12.34
C ILE A 98 -10.19 -3.21 12.95
N PRO A 99 -10.09 -4.15 13.89
CA PRO A 99 -11.26 -4.76 14.51
C PRO A 99 -11.99 -3.75 15.42
N GLU A 100 -13.31 -3.91 15.56
CA GLU A 100 -14.08 -3.12 16.50
C GLU A 100 -13.69 -3.45 17.96
N GLN A 101 -13.37 -2.44 18.73
CA GLN A 101 -13.14 -2.59 20.15
C GLN A 101 -14.48 -2.84 20.86
N ARG A 102 -14.69 -4.04 21.38
CA ARG A 102 -15.86 -4.40 22.17
C ARG A 102 -15.49 -4.35 23.66
N LEU A 103 -16.23 -3.55 24.43
CA LEU A 103 -15.97 -3.27 25.86
C LEU A 103 -16.01 -4.51 26.77
N PHE A 104 -16.50 -5.66 26.30
CA PHE A 104 -16.75 -6.86 27.12
C PHE A 104 -16.05 -8.14 26.62
N LEU A 105 -15.01 -8.01 25.75
CA LEU A 105 -14.23 -9.17 25.31
C LEU A 105 -12.85 -9.14 25.96
N GLU A 106 -12.52 -10.17 26.72
CA GLU A 106 -11.21 -10.37 27.37
C GLU A 106 -10.06 -10.52 26.34
N GLN A 107 -10.37 -10.84 25.09
CA GLN A 107 -9.40 -10.95 24.00
C GLN A 107 -9.85 -10.07 22.84
N GLN A 108 -9.21 -8.93 22.68
CA GLN A 108 -9.33 -8.10 21.49
C GLN A 108 -8.43 -8.69 20.40
N LYS A 109 -8.98 -8.87 19.19
CA LYS A 109 -8.15 -9.25 18.03
C LYS A 109 -7.24 -8.09 17.69
N PRO A 110 -5.93 -8.33 17.42
CA PRO A 110 -5.03 -7.27 16.97
C PRO A 110 -5.45 -6.74 15.59
N SER A 111 -5.05 -5.50 15.28
CA SER A 111 -5.10 -4.99 13.92
C SER A 111 -4.14 -5.80 13.05
N THR A 112 -4.49 -6.03 11.78
CA THR A 112 -3.62 -6.74 10.83
C THR A 112 -3.50 -5.95 9.54
N ALA A 113 -2.37 -6.09 8.83
CA ALA A 113 -2.17 -5.46 7.55
C ALA A 113 -1.51 -6.41 6.54
N SER A 114 -1.87 -6.24 5.28
CA SER A 114 -1.22 -6.91 4.15
C SER A 114 -0.77 -5.91 3.10
N VAL A 115 0.46 -6.07 2.61
CA VAL A 115 1.08 -5.22 1.62
C VAL A 115 1.45 -6.07 0.41
N LEU A 116 0.82 -5.78 -0.72
CA LEU A 116 1.19 -6.38 -2.00
C LEU A 116 2.06 -5.40 -2.78
N LEU A 117 3.26 -5.84 -3.13
CA LEU A 117 4.24 -5.03 -3.84
C LEU A 117 4.42 -5.52 -5.28
N ARG A 118 4.36 -4.60 -6.22
CA ARG A 118 4.89 -4.80 -7.55
C ARG A 118 6.27 -4.16 -7.62
N LEU A 119 7.28 -4.96 -7.88
CA LEU A 119 8.65 -4.48 -8.04
C LEU A 119 8.93 -4.12 -9.49
N ARG A 120 9.84 -3.19 -9.72
CA ARG A 120 10.33 -2.87 -11.06
C ARG A 120 11.03 -4.08 -11.68
N PRO A 121 11.02 -4.24 -13.01
CA PRO A 121 11.70 -5.35 -13.68
C PRO A 121 13.16 -5.47 -13.26
N GLY A 122 13.56 -6.66 -12.78
CA GLY A 122 14.91 -6.93 -12.33
C GLY A 122 15.28 -6.42 -10.93
N ALA A 123 14.37 -5.69 -10.26
CA ALA A 123 14.59 -5.23 -8.90
C ALA A 123 14.24 -6.33 -7.88
N THR A 124 14.95 -6.30 -6.77
CA THR A 124 14.69 -7.16 -5.59
C THR A 124 14.71 -6.31 -4.34
N LEU A 125 13.90 -6.66 -3.36
CA LEU A 125 13.91 -6.05 -2.03
C LEU A 125 14.86 -6.80 -1.11
N GLY A 126 15.77 -6.05 -0.48
CA GLY A 126 16.60 -6.58 0.61
C GLY A 126 15.83 -6.64 1.94
N GLN A 127 16.32 -7.44 2.88
CA GLN A 127 15.69 -7.62 4.21
C GLN A 127 15.46 -6.29 4.95
N ASN A 128 16.42 -5.35 4.90
CA ASN A 128 16.27 -4.04 5.54
C ASN A 128 15.14 -3.20 4.93
N GLN A 129 14.93 -3.29 3.62
CA GLN A 129 13.85 -2.57 2.95
C GLN A 129 12.49 -3.16 3.32
N VAL A 130 12.38 -4.49 3.38
CA VAL A 130 11.16 -5.17 3.84
C VAL A 130 10.87 -4.81 5.30
N LYS A 131 11.89 -4.82 6.17
CA LYS A 131 11.76 -4.39 7.56
C LYS A 131 11.28 -2.94 7.68
N SER A 132 11.83 -2.04 6.85
CA SER A 132 11.39 -0.64 6.84
C SER A 132 9.93 -0.48 6.44
N ILE A 133 9.45 -1.26 5.46
CA ILE A 133 8.03 -1.26 5.06
C ILE A 133 7.15 -1.76 6.20
N ILE A 134 7.53 -2.85 6.87
CA ILE A 134 6.78 -3.39 8.02
C ILE A 134 6.69 -2.37 9.14
N HIS A 135 7.81 -1.72 9.51
CA HIS A 135 7.81 -0.67 10.53
C HIS A 135 6.99 0.55 10.13
N LEU A 136 7.08 0.99 8.87
CA LEU A 136 6.28 2.09 8.36
C LEU A 136 4.78 1.81 8.53
N VAL A 137 4.33 0.63 8.10
CA VAL A 137 2.92 0.23 8.17
C VAL A 137 2.46 0.05 9.61
N SER A 138 3.23 -0.66 10.44
CA SER A 138 2.84 -0.92 11.83
C SER A 138 2.76 0.35 12.69
N HIS A 139 3.61 1.35 12.44
CA HIS A 139 3.56 2.62 13.18
C HIS A 139 2.53 3.62 12.63
N SER A 140 1.95 3.35 11.47
CA SER A 140 0.92 4.21 10.86
C SER A 140 -0.51 3.79 11.22
N VAL A 141 -0.68 2.62 11.82
CA VAL A 141 -2.00 2.05 12.16
C VAL A 141 -2.04 1.74 13.65
N ASP A 142 -3.07 2.25 14.33
CA ASP A 142 -3.24 2.03 15.76
C ASP A 142 -3.48 0.54 16.09
N GLY A 143 -2.78 0.05 17.10
CA GLY A 143 -2.87 -1.33 17.56
C GLY A 143 -2.31 -2.39 16.60
N LEU A 144 -1.56 -1.99 15.56
CA LEU A 144 -0.93 -2.91 14.62
C LEU A 144 0.51 -3.22 15.05
N GLN A 145 0.81 -4.49 15.28
CA GLN A 145 2.16 -4.95 15.61
C GLN A 145 2.94 -5.33 14.34
N PRO A 146 4.28 -5.21 14.33
CA PRO A 146 5.10 -5.58 13.18
C PRO A 146 4.90 -7.04 12.71
N GLU A 147 4.67 -7.97 13.63
CA GLU A 147 4.39 -9.38 13.39
C GLU A 147 3.04 -9.64 12.70
N ASP A 148 2.11 -8.69 12.79
CA ASP A 148 0.79 -8.74 12.16
C ASP A 148 0.77 -8.08 10.77
N VAL A 149 1.95 -7.71 10.23
CA VAL A 149 2.12 -7.15 8.90
C VAL A 149 2.72 -8.18 7.96
N THR A 150 1.97 -8.57 6.93
CA THR A 150 2.45 -9.46 5.88
C THR A 150 2.81 -8.68 4.62
N VAL A 151 4.01 -8.89 4.08
CA VAL A 151 4.47 -8.28 2.82
C VAL A 151 4.66 -9.36 1.78
N VAL A 152 4.02 -9.21 0.62
CA VAL A 152 4.03 -10.17 -0.49
C VAL A 152 4.36 -9.45 -1.79
N ASP A 153 5.09 -10.08 -2.70
CA ASP A 153 5.27 -9.56 -4.05
C ASP A 153 4.25 -10.16 -5.05
N THR A 154 4.18 -9.57 -6.24
CA THR A 154 3.27 -10.04 -7.31
C THR A 154 3.63 -11.43 -7.86
N SER A 155 4.80 -12.00 -7.52
CA SER A 155 5.16 -13.39 -7.83
C SER A 155 4.67 -14.39 -6.77
N GLY A 156 4.01 -13.89 -5.71
CA GLY A 156 3.49 -14.70 -4.62
C GLY A 156 4.51 -15.06 -3.55
N ARG A 157 5.68 -14.42 -3.53
CA ARG A 157 6.67 -14.65 -2.47
C ARG A 157 6.31 -13.82 -1.24
N ILE A 158 6.31 -14.44 -0.07
CA ILE A 158 6.14 -13.77 1.20
C ILE A 158 7.49 -13.18 1.61
N LEU A 159 7.60 -11.86 1.55
CA LEU A 159 8.85 -11.16 1.84
C LEU A 159 9.06 -10.97 3.36
N SER A 160 7.98 -10.91 4.14
CA SER A 160 8.03 -10.83 5.60
C SER A 160 8.72 -12.03 6.24
N ASP A 161 8.64 -13.24 5.65
CA ASP A 161 9.28 -14.45 6.16
C ASP A 161 10.81 -14.35 6.15
N MET A 162 11.39 -13.58 5.23
CA MET A 162 12.85 -13.32 5.20
C MET A 162 13.35 -12.65 6.49
N ILE A 163 12.47 -12.01 7.25
CA ILE A 163 12.82 -11.35 8.51
C ILE A 163 12.68 -12.33 9.67
N ALA A 164 11.65 -13.17 9.67
CA ALA A 164 11.43 -14.19 10.70
C ALA A 164 12.62 -15.16 10.77
N ASP A 165 13.11 -15.62 9.62
CA ASP A 165 14.28 -16.50 9.55
C ASP A 165 15.57 -15.85 10.07
N SER A 166 15.75 -14.54 9.88
CA SER A 166 16.92 -13.82 10.36
C SER A 166 16.90 -13.58 11.88
N MET A 167 15.71 -13.46 12.50
CA MET A 167 15.58 -13.34 13.96
C MET A 167 15.87 -14.66 14.69
N ILE A 168 15.61 -15.79 14.04
CA ILE A 168 15.93 -17.12 14.60
C ILE A 168 17.45 -17.34 14.63
N LEU A 169 18.20 -16.81 13.65
CA LEU A 169 19.65 -16.96 13.58
C LEU A 169 20.45 -16.03 14.51
N TYR A 170 19.87 -14.87 14.90
CA TYR A 170 20.50 -13.90 15.79
C TYR A 170 19.47 -13.35 16.79
N PRO A 171 19.25 -14.04 17.96
CA PRO A 171 18.44 -13.45 19.02
C PRO A 171 19.12 -12.18 19.54
N PRO A 172 18.36 -11.09 19.83
CA PRO A 172 18.90 -9.81 20.25
C PRO A 172 19.59 -9.83 21.62
N ASP A 173 19.41 -10.87 22.39
CA ASP A 173 19.99 -11.00 23.71
C ASP A 173 21.17 -11.98 23.61
N GLY A 174 22.36 -11.46 23.52
CA GLY A 174 23.67 -12.12 23.54
C GLY A 174 23.87 -13.45 24.32
N SER A 175 22.81 -14.27 24.44
CA SER A 175 22.89 -15.65 24.90
C SER A 175 23.28 -16.55 23.74
N SER A 176 24.59 -16.62 23.47
CA SER A 176 25.21 -17.61 22.61
C SER A 176 24.97 -19.02 23.15
N SER A 177 23.81 -19.59 22.90
CA SER A 177 23.64 -21.04 22.96
C SER A 177 24.26 -21.63 21.68
N VAL A 178 25.57 -21.80 21.72
CA VAL A 178 26.29 -22.63 20.73
C VAL A 178 25.60 -24.00 20.72
N PRO A 179 25.14 -24.51 19.56
CA PRO A 179 24.57 -25.83 19.49
C PRO A 179 25.57 -26.85 20.03
N SER A 180 25.11 -27.74 20.89
CA SER A 180 25.85 -28.74 21.64
C SER A 180 26.63 -29.78 20.79
N VAL A 181 26.76 -29.58 19.50
CA VAL A 181 27.49 -30.47 18.57
C VAL A 181 29.02 -30.34 18.68
N GLN A 182 29.54 -29.25 19.24
CA GLN A 182 31.00 -29.05 19.34
C GLN A 182 31.63 -29.64 20.62
N ARG A 183 30.82 -30.14 21.58
CA ARG A 183 31.34 -30.74 22.82
C ARG A 183 31.69 -32.23 22.71
N GLU A 184 31.41 -32.88 21.59
CA GLU A 184 31.67 -34.33 21.45
C GLU A 184 32.99 -34.62 20.77
N LEU A 185 33.69 -33.63 20.20
CA LEU A 185 34.96 -33.78 19.54
C LEU A 185 36.19 -33.53 20.41
N GLU A 186 36.02 -33.05 21.66
CA GLU A 186 37.14 -32.84 22.60
C GLU A 186 37.34 -33.96 23.65
N ARG A 187 36.67 -35.10 23.49
CA ARG A 187 36.82 -36.28 24.40
C ARG A 187 37.28 -37.54 23.71
N GLN A 188 38.16 -37.43 22.72
CA GLN A 188 38.94 -38.59 22.24
C GLN A 188 40.42 -38.26 22.30
#